data_01e27db4d4ce93658c381384a422ded5
#
_entry.id   01e27db4d4ce93658c381384a422ded5
#
_cell.length_a   1.000
_cell.length_b   1.000
_cell.length_c   1.000
_cell.angle_alpha   90.00
_cell.angle_beta   90.00
_cell.angle_gamma   90.00
#
_symmetry.space_group_name_H-M   'P 1'
#
loop_
_entity.id
_entity.type
_entity.pdbx_description
1 polymer ?
#
loop_
_entity_poly.entity_id
_entity_poly.type
_entity_poly.pdbx_seq_one_letter_code
_entity_poly.pdbx_strand_id
1 'polypeptide(L)'
;MNLEQEVERLQTQVMMLKRDLDKKHRECAELQKQLSVLSEHVLRDEWIVDYAIWQAIHDLERRCRHYPTGLEIKVQDREHDIPVQHALKLLNVVGVKIDKNDHFPNVKIIYDRASNPLFGKN
;
A
#
# COMPACT_ATOMS: atom_id res chain seq x y z
N MET A 1 10.86 -49.89 -18.54
CA MET A 1 9.79 -48.93 -18.32
C MET A 1 8.99 -48.80 -19.60
N ASN A 2 7.69 -48.98 -19.49
CA ASN A 2 6.80 -48.92 -20.64
C ASN A 2 6.51 -47.44 -20.97
N LEU A 3 6.68 -47.08 -22.23
CA LEU A 3 6.46 -45.71 -22.72
C LEU A 3 5.02 -45.24 -22.50
N GLU A 4 4.05 -46.12 -22.65
CA GLU A 4 2.63 -45.86 -22.43
C GLU A 4 2.35 -45.48 -20.97
N GLN A 5 2.95 -46.17 -20.03
CA GLN A 5 2.80 -45.86 -18.59
C GLN A 5 3.40 -44.52 -18.24
N GLU A 6 4.52 -44.16 -18.86
CA GLU A 6 5.17 -42.87 -18.65
C GLU A 6 4.32 -41.72 -19.21
N VAL A 7 3.73 -41.90 -20.38
CA VAL A 7 2.81 -40.91 -20.98
C VAL A 7 1.58 -40.72 -20.09
N GLU A 8 0.98 -41.79 -19.58
CA GLU A 8 -0.16 -41.70 -18.67
C GLU A 8 0.20 -40.94 -17.38
N ARG A 9 1.37 -41.22 -16.83
CA ARG A 9 1.87 -40.54 -15.63
C ARG A 9 2.01 -39.03 -15.88
N LEU A 10 2.60 -38.63 -17.01
CA LEU A 10 2.79 -37.24 -17.38
C LEU A 10 1.46 -36.54 -17.64
N GLN A 11 0.53 -37.21 -18.30
CA GLN A 11 -0.81 -36.68 -18.54
C GLN A 11 -1.55 -36.41 -17.22
N THR A 12 -1.44 -37.32 -16.25
CA THR A 12 -2.02 -37.15 -14.93
C THR A 12 -1.41 -35.94 -14.22
N GLN A 13 -0.08 -35.80 -14.28
CA GLN A 13 0.60 -34.64 -13.68
C GLN A 13 0.15 -33.32 -14.32
N VAL A 14 0.00 -33.30 -15.65
CA VAL A 14 -0.47 -32.10 -16.35
C VAL A 14 -1.89 -31.74 -15.94
N MET A 15 -2.77 -32.71 -15.82
CA MET A 15 -4.14 -32.50 -15.34
C MET A 15 -4.18 -31.93 -13.92
N MET A 16 -3.37 -32.44 -13.03
CA MET A 16 -3.28 -31.98 -11.65
C MET A 16 -2.75 -30.54 -11.60
N LEU A 17 -1.71 -30.22 -12.38
CA LEU A 17 -1.16 -28.87 -12.46
C LEU A 17 -2.15 -27.87 -13.02
N LYS A 18 -2.93 -28.26 -14.03
CA LYS A 18 -3.98 -27.40 -14.57
C LYS A 18 -5.07 -27.10 -13.55
N ARG A 19 -5.49 -28.09 -12.78
CA ARG A 19 -6.46 -27.91 -11.70
C ARG A 19 -5.94 -26.96 -10.64
N ASP A 20 -4.67 -27.12 -10.23
CA ASP A 20 -4.04 -26.25 -9.25
C ASP A 20 -3.94 -24.83 -9.77
N LEU A 21 -3.58 -24.65 -11.03
CA LEU A 21 -3.49 -23.34 -11.66
C LEU A 21 -4.85 -22.65 -11.72
N ASP A 22 -5.90 -23.37 -12.12
CA ASP A 22 -7.27 -22.82 -12.14
C ASP A 22 -7.74 -22.41 -10.75
N LYS A 23 -7.41 -23.21 -9.73
CA LYS A 23 -7.73 -22.89 -8.35
C LYS A 23 -7.02 -21.62 -7.91
N LYS A 24 -5.73 -21.48 -8.22
CA LYS A 24 -4.95 -20.28 -7.89
C LYS A 24 -5.48 -19.04 -8.61
N HIS A 25 -5.88 -19.17 -9.87
CA HIS A 25 -6.47 -18.06 -10.62
C HIS A 25 -7.79 -17.59 -9.98
N ARG A 26 -8.63 -18.51 -9.52
CA ARG A 26 -9.88 -18.18 -8.84
C ARG A 26 -9.60 -17.50 -7.49
N GLU A 27 -8.64 -17.99 -6.73
CA GLU A 27 -8.24 -17.39 -5.45
C GLU A 27 -7.71 -15.97 -5.67
N CYS A 28 -6.88 -15.75 -6.69
CA CYS A 28 -6.37 -14.41 -7.02
C CYS A 28 -7.49 -13.46 -7.42
N ALA A 29 -8.45 -13.91 -8.24
CA ALA A 29 -9.58 -13.09 -8.66
C ALA A 29 -10.45 -12.70 -7.46
N GLU A 30 -10.70 -13.62 -6.54
CA GLU A 30 -11.46 -13.36 -5.31
C GLU A 30 -10.74 -12.36 -4.40
N LEU A 31 -9.42 -12.52 -4.22
CA LEU A 31 -8.62 -11.58 -3.42
C LEU A 31 -8.63 -10.18 -4.03
N GLN A 32 -8.51 -10.05 -5.35
CA GLN A 32 -8.58 -8.77 -6.03
C GLN A 32 -9.94 -8.10 -5.83
N LYS A 33 -11.01 -8.88 -5.89
CA LYS A 33 -12.37 -8.39 -5.62
C LYS A 33 -12.51 -7.88 -4.20
N GLN A 34 -12.02 -8.64 -3.22
CA GLN A 34 -12.04 -8.25 -1.82
C GLN A 34 -11.25 -6.97 -1.58
N LEU A 35 -10.06 -6.84 -2.17
CA LEU A 35 -9.25 -5.63 -2.08
C LEU A 35 -9.95 -4.43 -2.68
N SER A 36 -10.63 -4.60 -3.81
CA SER A 36 -11.39 -3.52 -4.45
C SER A 36 -12.53 -3.03 -3.56
N VAL A 37 -13.27 -3.95 -2.96
CA VAL A 37 -14.38 -3.63 -2.02
C VAL A 37 -13.84 -2.91 -0.80
N LEU A 38 -12.75 -3.40 -0.20
CA LEU A 38 -12.11 -2.77 0.95
C LEU A 38 -11.63 -1.37 0.63
N SER A 39 -11.02 -1.17 -0.55
CA SER A 39 -10.56 0.14 -0.99
C SER A 39 -11.71 1.13 -1.12
N GLU A 40 -12.85 0.71 -1.67
CA GLU A 40 -14.04 1.56 -1.74
C GLU A 40 -14.55 1.95 -0.37
N HIS A 41 -14.61 1.00 0.56
CA HIS A 41 -15.03 1.28 1.94
C HIS A 41 -14.10 2.22 2.66
N VAL A 42 -12.79 2.04 2.51
CA VAL A 42 -11.78 2.93 3.12
C VAL A 42 -11.96 4.36 2.64
N LEU A 43 -12.22 4.56 1.34
CA LEU A 43 -12.38 5.90 0.77
C LEU A 43 -13.73 6.55 1.14
N ARG A 44 -14.72 5.77 1.52
CA ARG A 44 -16.06 6.29 1.90
C ARG A 44 -16.19 6.59 3.39
N ASP A 45 -15.40 5.92 4.21
CA ASP A 45 -15.47 6.07 5.66
C ASP A 45 -14.43 7.08 6.12
N GLU A 46 -14.88 8.26 6.54
CA GLU A 46 -14.02 9.36 6.97
C GLU A 46 -13.08 8.93 8.11
N TRP A 47 -13.56 8.12 9.04
CA TRP A 47 -12.74 7.65 10.13
C TRP A 47 -11.57 6.80 9.62
N ILE A 48 -11.82 5.93 8.67
CA ILE A 48 -10.78 5.07 8.10
C ILE A 48 -9.79 5.90 7.29
N VAL A 49 -10.27 6.90 6.57
CA VAL A 49 -9.42 7.85 5.82
C VAL A 49 -8.53 8.63 6.80
N ASP A 50 -9.11 9.17 7.86
CA ASP A 50 -8.36 9.88 8.89
C ASP A 50 -7.29 8.99 9.54
N TYR A 51 -7.64 7.74 9.84
CA TYR A 51 -6.69 6.77 10.38
C TYR A 51 -5.55 6.48 9.39
N ALA A 52 -5.87 6.30 8.13
CA ALA A 52 -4.87 6.04 7.09
C ALA A 52 -3.90 7.22 6.95
N ILE A 53 -4.41 8.45 6.97
CA ILE A 53 -3.59 9.66 6.92
C ILE A 53 -2.71 9.76 8.16
N TRP A 54 -3.27 9.55 9.33
CA TRP A 54 -2.54 9.57 10.59
C TRP A 54 -1.42 8.54 10.60
N GLN A 55 -1.72 7.31 10.18
CA GLN A 55 -0.74 6.23 10.15
C GLN A 55 0.40 6.55 9.17
N ALA A 56 0.07 7.04 7.99
CA ALA A 56 1.07 7.36 6.96
C ALA A 56 1.99 8.51 7.43
N ILE A 57 1.42 9.58 7.98
CA ILE A 57 2.20 10.71 8.49
C ILE A 57 3.07 10.27 9.67
N HIS A 58 2.52 9.47 10.58
CA HIS A 58 3.24 8.95 11.74
C HIS A 58 4.42 8.08 11.31
N ASP A 59 4.23 7.21 10.32
CA ASP A 59 5.31 6.39 9.77
C ASP A 59 6.41 7.24 9.13
N LEU A 60 6.05 8.27 8.41
CA LEU A 60 7.02 9.20 7.83
C LEU A 60 7.80 9.96 8.89
N GLU A 61 7.12 10.46 9.91
CA GLU A 61 7.78 11.18 11.02
C GLU A 61 8.74 10.29 11.80
N ARG A 62 8.41 9.02 11.94
CA ARG A 62 9.27 8.05 12.61
C ARG A 62 10.52 7.70 11.81
N ARG A 63 10.40 7.66 10.49
CA ARG A 63 11.45 7.17 9.58
C ARG A 63 12.28 8.27 8.97
N CYS A 64 11.73 9.45 8.86
CA CYS A 64 12.34 10.59 8.19
C CYS A 64 12.51 11.74 9.15
N ARG A 65 13.49 12.60 8.88
CA ARG A 65 13.62 13.85 9.62
C ARG A 65 12.48 14.78 9.26
N HIS A 66 11.89 15.42 10.23
CA HIS A 66 10.80 16.35 10.03
C HIS A 66 11.00 17.61 10.89
N TYR A 67 10.37 18.69 10.46
CA TYR A 67 10.39 19.94 11.20
C TYR A 67 9.11 20.10 12.01
N PRO A 68 9.23 20.50 13.30
CA PRO A 68 8.05 20.59 14.18
C PRO A 68 7.05 21.69 13.80
N THR A 69 7.49 22.69 13.01
CA THR A 69 6.65 23.85 12.65
C THR A 69 5.87 23.65 11.35
N GLY A 70 5.94 22.49 10.73
CA GLY A 70 5.22 22.19 9.51
C GLY A 70 5.40 20.76 9.13
N LEU A 71 4.59 20.30 8.23
CA LEU A 71 4.67 18.94 7.73
C LEU A 71 5.68 18.86 6.58
N GLU A 72 6.86 19.40 6.79
CA GLU A 72 7.96 19.24 5.85
C GLU A 72 8.83 18.08 6.30
N ILE A 73 8.91 17.07 5.45
CA ILE A 73 9.61 15.83 5.75
C ILE A 73 10.78 15.69 4.78
N LYS A 74 11.97 15.44 5.32
CA LYS A 74 13.16 15.19 4.53
C LYS A 74 13.27 13.69 4.26
N VAL A 75 12.91 13.28 3.05
CA VAL A 75 13.00 11.87 2.63
C VAL A 75 14.35 11.52 2.04
N GLN A 76 15.29 12.47 2.04
CA GLN A 76 16.59 12.42 1.35
C GLN A 76 17.38 11.14 1.59
N ASP A 77 17.42 10.68 2.83
CA ASP A 77 18.14 9.47 3.21
C ASP A 77 17.24 8.23 3.18
N ARG A 78 15.97 8.40 2.85
CA ARG A 78 14.94 7.36 2.92
C ARG A 78 14.12 7.21 1.64
N GLU A 79 14.58 7.80 0.55
CA GLU A 79 13.85 7.76 -0.73
C GLU A 79 13.66 6.34 -1.28
N HIS A 80 14.55 5.41 -0.92
CA HIS A 80 14.47 4.01 -1.32
C HIS A 80 13.79 3.12 -0.28
N ASP A 81 13.41 3.69 0.86
CA ASP A 81 12.72 2.97 1.92
C ASP A 81 11.30 2.64 1.47
N ILE A 82 10.99 1.35 1.38
CA ILE A 82 9.68 0.89 0.91
C ILE A 82 8.52 1.40 1.77
N PRO A 83 8.58 1.36 3.11
CA PRO A 83 7.53 1.95 3.93
C PRO A 83 7.33 3.45 3.69
N VAL A 84 8.39 4.22 3.45
CA VAL A 84 8.28 5.64 3.12
C VAL A 84 7.56 5.84 1.80
N GLN A 85 7.92 5.06 0.78
CA GLN A 85 7.27 5.12 -0.52
C GLN A 85 5.78 4.77 -0.42
N HIS A 86 5.44 3.75 0.36
CA HIS A 86 4.05 3.35 0.58
C HIS A 86 3.25 4.43 1.31
N ALA A 87 3.84 5.06 2.33
CA ALA A 87 3.19 6.14 3.07
C ALA A 87 2.89 7.34 2.17
N LEU A 88 3.85 7.75 1.34
CA LEU A 88 3.65 8.84 0.38
C LEU A 88 2.58 8.51 -0.64
N LYS A 89 2.58 7.28 -1.14
CA LYS A 89 1.58 6.80 -2.08
C LYS A 89 0.18 6.80 -1.47
N LEU A 90 0.06 6.32 -0.24
CA LEU A 90 -1.20 6.28 0.47
C LEU A 90 -1.77 7.68 0.68
N LEU A 91 -0.93 8.64 1.11
CA LEU A 91 -1.34 10.03 1.27
C LEU A 91 -1.88 10.61 -0.04
N ASN A 92 -1.21 10.32 -1.15
CA ASN A 92 -1.66 10.79 -2.46
C ASN A 92 -3.02 10.18 -2.84
N VAL A 93 -3.21 8.89 -2.58
CA VAL A 93 -4.45 8.18 -2.89
C VAL A 93 -5.63 8.74 -2.09
N VAL A 94 -5.43 9.07 -0.83
CA VAL A 94 -6.50 9.63 0.03
C VAL A 94 -6.68 11.14 -0.16
N GLY A 95 -5.97 11.76 -1.09
CA GLY A 95 -6.18 13.15 -1.47
C GLY A 95 -5.39 14.18 -0.70
N VAL A 96 -4.39 13.75 0.07
CA VAL A 96 -3.49 14.68 0.74
C VAL A 96 -2.48 15.21 -0.26
N LYS A 97 -2.40 16.53 -0.34
CA LYS A 97 -1.48 17.19 -1.26
C LYS A 97 -0.05 17.11 -0.76
N ILE A 98 0.83 16.63 -1.62
CA ILE A 98 2.26 16.55 -1.36
C ILE A 98 2.96 17.49 -2.32
N ASP A 99 3.68 18.46 -1.78
CA ASP A 99 4.48 19.41 -2.55
C ASP A 99 5.94 18.93 -2.51
N LYS A 100 6.47 18.61 -3.68
CA LYS A 100 7.87 18.21 -3.82
C LYS A 100 8.72 19.45 -4.04
N ASN A 101 9.68 19.64 -3.17
CA ASN A 101 10.62 20.73 -3.32
C ASN A 101 11.60 20.44 -4.48
N ASP A 102 11.85 21.45 -5.33
CA ASP A 102 12.76 21.35 -6.48
C ASP A 102 14.19 20.99 -6.04
N HIS A 103 14.57 21.30 -4.81
CA HIS A 103 15.88 21.00 -4.25
C HIS A 103 15.91 19.66 -3.55
N PHE A 104 15.09 18.76 -4.04
CA PHE A 104 15.21 17.36 -3.76
C PHE A 104 15.95 16.95 -2.49
N PRO A 105 15.51 15.96 -1.79
CA PRO A 105 14.24 15.24 -1.92
C PRO A 105 13.37 15.47 -0.70
N ASN A 106 13.07 16.71 -0.44
CA ASN A 106 12.16 17.06 0.64
C ASN A 106 10.75 17.13 0.11
N VAL A 107 9.81 16.66 0.88
CA VAL A 107 8.40 16.75 0.57
C VAL A 107 7.71 17.54 1.67
N LYS A 108 6.80 18.40 1.26
CA LYS A 108 5.92 19.14 2.18
C LYS A 108 4.53 18.54 2.07
N ILE A 109 4.01 18.09 3.18
CA ILE A 109 2.67 17.53 3.25
C ILE A 109 1.72 18.64 3.64
N ILE A 110 0.77 18.96 2.77
CA ILE A 110 -0.22 20.02 2.99
C ILE A 110 -1.47 19.37 3.54
N TYR A 111 -1.56 19.35 4.86
CA TYR A 111 -2.68 18.74 5.57
C TYR A 111 -2.93 19.44 6.89
N ASP A 112 -4.18 19.73 7.16
CA ASP A 112 -4.57 20.34 8.44
C ASP A 112 -4.76 19.25 9.50
N ARG A 113 -3.79 19.12 10.38
CA ARG A 113 -3.83 18.15 11.48
C ARG A 113 -5.02 18.38 12.41
N ALA A 114 -5.45 19.62 12.56
CA ALA A 114 -6.56 19.93 13.45
C ALA A 114 -7.89 19.35 12.97
N SER A 115 -8.01 19.06 11.67
CA SER A 115 -9.20 18.44 11.12
C SER A 115 -9.30 16.94 11.42
N ASN A 116 -8.21 16.33 11.87
CA ASN A 116 -8.14 14.91 12.16
C ASN A 116 -8.00 14.70 13.66
N PRO A 117 -9.03 14.12 14.33
CA PRO A 117 -9.00 13.96 15.78
C PRO A 117 -7.91 13.04 16.32
N LEU A 118 -7.31 12.21 15.46
CA LEU A 118 -6.23 11.31 15.86
C LEU A 118 -4.89 12.03 16.12
N PHE A 119 -4.74 13.24 15.60
CA PHE A 119 -3.50 14.00 15.78
C PHE A 119 -3.49 14.88 17.03
N GLY A 120 -4.58 15.19 17.60
CA GLY A 120 -4.59 16.42 18.28
C GLY A 120 -4.96 16.49 19.74
N LYS A 121 -5.09 15.40 20.41
CA LYS A 121 -5.50 15.50 21.79
C LYS A 121 -4.35 15.13 22.70
N ASN A 122 -3.69 16.13 23.11
CA ASN A 122 -2.84 16.02 24.27
C ASN A 122 -3.67 16.21 25.53
#